data_1d6bd0d1b9c88f8b938016b2f1fd6bbf
#
_entry.id   1d6bd0d1b9c88f8b938016b2f1fd6bbf
#
_cell.length_a   1.000
_cell.length_b   1.000
_cell.length_c   1.000
_cell.angle_alpha   90.00
_cell.angle_beta   90.00
_cell.angle_gamma   90.00
#
_symmetry.space_group_name_H-M   'P 1'
#
loop_
_entity.id
_entity.type
_entity.pdbx_description
1 polymer ?
#
loop_
_entity_poly.entity_id
_entity_poly.type
_entity_poly.pdbx_seq_one_letter_code
_entity_poly.pdbx_strand_id
1 'polypeptide(L)'
;MARFLITPHFRLHEWVAEEKGYFRSEGLDYEFRQAFKGQDLAQAHATPNKIGAYQNIEAGRDTNVSCACHWTVNVAASKGHGKMYADAYSVSPAAVFVPPESPIRRPEDLRGVPISVGHQSGSHYSTIQALEQYLPLADIKLSFADGILFSRLEKLIDRKVPAASLFSGPYYFLEQLGFRKVIDTTFMMAAMLNNDPDPEDVKKYYRARRKAQRDIDLRPELHTHHYQ
;
A
#
# COMPACT_ATOMS: atom_id res chain seq x y z
N MET A 1 20.15 -22.20 12.44
CA MET A 1 19.84 -20.76 12.42
C MET A 1 18.33 -20.60 12.31
N ALA A 2 17.78 -19.55 12.87
CA ALA A 2 16.35 -19.25 12.69
C ALA A 2 16.09 -18.79 11.25
N ARG A 3 14.97 -19.22 10.65
CA ARG A 3 14.58 -18.78 9.29
C ARG A 3 14.27 -17.30 9.26
N PHE A 4 14.59 -16.66 8.14
CA PHE A 4 14.23 -15.28 7.88
C PHE A 4 12.74 -15.19 7.51
N LEU A 5 11.93 -14.60 8.38
CA LEU A 5 10.48 -14.56 8.24
C LEU A 5 10.05 -13.33 7.45
N ILE A 6 9.30 -13.52 6.38
CA ILE A 6 8.85 -12.48 5.46
C ILE A 6 7.33 -12.39 5.52
N THR A 7 6.78 -11.20 5.83
CA THR A 7 5.39 -10.87 5.55
C THR A 7 5.31 -10.25 4.16
N PRO A 8 4.90 -10.99 3.12
CA PRO A 8 4.84 -10.45 1.77
C PRO A 8 3.75 -9.39 1.67
N HIS A 9 4.03 -8.36 0.89
CA HIS A 9 3.03 -7.37 0.51
C HIS A 9 2.37 -7.76 -0.82
N PHE A 10 1.25 -7.12 -1.19
CA PHE A 10 0.57 -7.32 -2.48
C PHE A 10 1.38 -6.80 -3.68
N ARG A 11 2.70 -7.00 -3.68
CA ARG A 11 3.63 -6.56 -4.71
C ARG A 11 4.29 -7.78 -5.34
N LEU A 12 4.62 -7.68 -6.60
CA LEU A 12 5.21 -8.78 -7.36
C LEU A 12 6.61 -9.19 -6.89
N HIS A 13 7.35 -8.32 -6.23
CA HIS A 13 8.77 -8.55 -5.90
C HIS A 13 9.03 -9.86 -5.19
N GLU A 14 8.30 -10.14 -4.11
CA GLU A 14 8.48 -11.37 -3.34
C GLU A 14 8.00 -12.58 -4.10
N TRP A 15 6.89 -12.47 -4.81
CA TRP A 15 6.32 -13.57 -5.60
C TRP A 15 7.23 -13.95 -6.76
N VAL A 16 7.75 -12.98 -7.49
CA VAL A 16 8.71 -13.21 -8.57
C VAL A 16 10.05 -13.72 -8.03
N ALA A 17 10.54 -13.18 -6.91
CA ALA A 17 11.76 -13.66 -6.27
C ALA A 17 11.63 -15.13 -5.82
N GLU A 18 10.45 -15.53 -5.32
CA GLU A 18 10.15 -16.93 -4.96
C GLU A 18 10.11 -17.83 -6.18
N GLU A 19 9.31 -17.47 -7.19
CA GLU A 19 9.15 -18.21 -8.43
C GLU A 19 10.49 -18.48 -9.14
N LYS A 20 11.33 -17.43 -9.21
CA LYS A 20 12.66 -17.49 -9.85
C LYS A 20 13.75 -18.11 -8.95
N GLY A 21 13.41 -18.46 -7.70
CA GLY A 21 14.37 -19.02 -6.76
C GLY A 21 15.46 -18.06 -6.30
N TYR A 22 15.24 -16.75 -6.39
CA TYR A 22 16.26 -15.75 -6.08
C TYR A 22 16.63 -15.73 -4.61
N PHE A 23 15.72 -15.96 -3.70
CA PHE A 23 16.02 -16.08 -2.27
C PHE A 23 16.98 -17.25 -2.00
N ARG A 24 16.71 -18.41 -2.60
CA ARG A 24 17.57 -19.59 -2.48
C ARG A 24 18.94 -19.38 -3.13
N SER A 25 18.97 -18.71 -4.29
CA SER A 25 20.23 -18.42 -4.99
C SER A 25 21.13 -17.44 -4.22
N GLU A 26 20.55 -16.59 -3.36
CA GLU A 26 21.28 -15.73 -2.43
C GLU A 26 21.69 -16.46 -1.14
N GLY A 27 21.29 -17.73 -0.97
CA GLY A 27 21.56 -18.50 0.25
C GLY A 27 20.76 -18.01 1.46
N LEU A 28 19.54 -17.50 1.24
CA LEU A 28 18.62 -17.12 2.31
C LEU A 28 17.74 -18.31 2.68
N ASP A 29 17.80 -18.73 3.95
CA ASP A 29 16.80 -19.64 4.54
C ASP A 29 15.62 -18.81 5.05
N TYR A 30 14.47 -18.92 4.41
CA TYR A 30 13.34 -18.05 4.64
C TYR A 30 12.01 -18.79 4.71
N GLU A 31 11.01 -18.10 5.24
CA GLU A 31 9.62 -18.56 5.27
C GLU A 31 8.69 -17.37 5.08
N PHE A 32 7.68 -17.51 4.21
CA PHE A 32 6.60 -16.55 4.11
C PHE A 32 5.57 -16.75 5.22
N ARG A 33 5.24 -15.64 5.88
CA ARG A 33 4.13 -15.55 6.83
C ARG A 33 3.03 -14.71 6.21
N GLN A 34 1.84 -15.28 6.05
CA GLN A 34 0.71 -14.52 5.54
C GLN A 34 0.23 -13.52 6.58
N ALA A 35 0.26 -12.23 6.26
CA ALA A 35 -0.30 -11.17 7.08
C ALA A 35 -1.84 -11.26 7.13
N PHE A 36 -2.46 -11.77 6.08
CA PHE A 36 -3.90 -11.97 5.95
C PHE A 36 -4.18 -13.44 5.64
N LYS A 37 -4.60 -14.20 6.62
CA LYS A 37 -5.35 -15.42 6.37
C LYS A 37 -6.74 -14.98 5.93
N GLY A 38 -7.05 -15.05 4.63
CA GLY A 38 -8.41 -14.97 4.07
C GLY A 38 -9.47 -14.23 4.90
N GLN A 39 -9.06 -13.26 5.69
CA GLN A 39 -9.91 -12.59 6.64
C GLN A 39 -10.80 -11.65 5.87
N ASP A 40 -11.90 -12.25 5.55
CA ASP A 40 -13.12 -11.59 5.94
C ASP A 40 -13.20 -10.15 5.47
N LEU A 41 -13.37 -10.02 4.15
CA LEU A 41 -14.05 -8.85 3.60
C LEU A 41 -15.29 -8.55 4.47
N ALA A 42 -16.00 -9.56 4.95
CA ALA A 42 -17.11 -9.43 5.86
C ALA A 42 -16.73 -8.79 7.22
N GLN A 43 -15.59 -9.18 7.80
CA GLN A 43 -15.11 -8.57 9.06
C GLN A 43 -14.59 -7.14 8.83
N ALA A 44 -13.99 -6.88 7.68
CA ALA A 44 -13.58 -5.55 7.26
C ALA A 44 -14.78 -4.61 7.09
N HIS A 45 -15.90 -5.10 6.55
CA HIS A 45 -17.14 -4.35 6.44
C HIS A 45 -17.81 -4.10 7.80
N ALA A 46 -17.67 -5.02 8.76
CA ALA A 46 -18.26 -4.89 10.10
C ALA A 46 -17.53 -3.89 11.01
N THR A 47 -16.24 -3.59 10.77
CA THR A 47 -15.44 -2.69 11.62
C THR A 47 -14.55 -1.73 10.82
N PRO A 48 -15.12 -0.87 9.97
CA PRO A 48 -14.37 -0.07 8.99
C PRO A 48 -13.33 0.86 9.62
N ASN A 49 -13.58 1.39 10.80
CA ASN A 49 -12.68 2.33 11.49
C ASN A 49 -11.47 1.68 12.18
N LYS A 50 -11.42 0.34 12.26
CA LYS A 50 -10.33 -0.38 12.93
C LYS A 50 -9.36 -1.03 11.97
N ILE A 51 -9.66 -1.04 10.68
CA ILE A 51 -8.84 -1.68 9.64
C ILE A 51 -8.07 -0.62 8.86
N GLY A 52 -6.79 -0.53 9.11
CA GLY A 52 -5.90 0.39 8.41
C GLY A 52 -4.53 -0.25 8.15
N ALA A 53 -3.65 0.49 7.47
CA ALA A 53 -2.30 0.04 7.14
C ALA A 53 -1.49 -0.35 8.39
N TYR A 54 -1.83 0.19 9.56
CA TYR A 54 -1.19 -0.16 10.82
C TYR A 54 -1.39 -1.61 11.23
N GLN A 55 -2.51 -2.22 10.86
CA GLN A 55 -2.75 -3.64 11.14
C GLN A 55 -1.79 -4.57 10.41
N ASN A 56 -1.35 -4.20 9.20
CA ASN A 56 -0.32 -4.96 8.49
C ASN A 56 1.00 -4.97 9.25
N ILE A 57 1.35 -3.86 9.87
CA ILE A 57 2.55 -3.76 10.73
C ILE A 57 2.37 -4.60 11.99
N GLU A 58 1.20 -4.55 12.63
CA GLU A 58 0.91 -5.36 13.82
C GLU A 58 0.92 -6.86 13.50
N ALA A 59 0.29 -7.26 12.41
CA ALA A 59 0.29 -8.66 11.97
C ALA A 59 1.69 -9.15 11.53
N GLY A 60 2.56 -8.24 11.10
CA GLY A 60 3.94 -8.53 10.72
C GLY A 60 4.97 -8.47 11.84
N ARG A 61 4.56 -8.20 13.10
CA ARG A 61 5.49 -8.06 14.23
C ARG A 61 6.36 -9.29 14.50
N ASP A 62 5.82 -10.48 14.25
CA ASP A 62 6.51 -11.75 14.48
C ASP A 62 7.42 -12.14 13.31
N THR A 63 7.55 -11.29 12.28
CA THR A 63 8.39 -11.53 11.12
C THR A 63 9.63 -10.63 11.13
N ASN A 64 10.63 -10.95 10.30
CA ASN A 64 11.84 -10.14 10.19
C ASN A 64 11.65 -8.93 9.26
N VAL A 65 10.73 -9.05 8.29
CA VAL A 65 10.38 -7.96 7.39
C VAL A 65 8.88 -7.91 7.12
N SER A 66 8.31 -6.72 7.24
CA SER A 66 6.95 -6.37 6.83
C SER A 66 6.95 -5.03 6.11
N CYS A 67 5.87 -4.68 5.43
CA CYS A 67 5.81 -3.47 4.61
C CYS A 67 4.49 -2.73 4.79
N ALA A 68 4.55 -1.40 4.71
CA ALA A 68 3.40 -0.51 4.65
C ALA A 68 3.80 0.80 3.96
N CYS A 69 2.88 1.77 3.87
CA CYS A 69 3.27 3.11 3.44
C CYS A 69 4.32 3.69 4.41
N HIS A 70 5.21 4.51 3.89
CA HIS A 70 6.33 5.06 4.68
C HIS A 70 5.89 5.82 5.93
N TRP A 71 4.75 6.51 5.93
CA TRP A 71 4.21 7.16 7.15
C TRP A 71 3.88 6.15 8.24
N THR A 72 3.18 5.06 7.90
CA THR A 72 2.81 4.03 8.88
C THR A 72 4.05 3.34 9.44
N VAL A 73 5.02 3.01 8.57
CA VAL A 73 6.30 2.43 8.99
C VAL A 73 7.07 3.40 9.90
N ASN A 74 7.13 4.68 9.54
CA ASN A 74 7.80 5.70 10.35
C ASN A 74 7.17 5.86 11.74
N VAL A 75 5.83 5.91 11.81
CA VAL A 75 5.11 5.98 13.10
C VAL A 75 5.38 4.74 13.94
N ALA A 76 5.36 3.55 13.35
CA ALA A 76 5.64 2.31 14.08
C ALA A 76 7.11 2.26 14.56
N ALA A 77 8.07 2.63 13.73
CA ALA A 77 9.49 2.68 14.08
C ALA A 77 9.76 3.71 15.20
N SER A 78 9.12 4.89 15.14
CA SER A 78 9.25 5.91 16.19
C SER A 78 8.70 5.48 17.55
N LYS A 79 7.81 4.49 17.56
CA LYS A 79 7.28 3.85 18.77
C LYS A 79 8.08 2.62 19.22
N GLY A 80 9.21 2.35 18.59
CA GLY A 80 10.06 1.21 18.93
C GLY A 80 9.57 -0.16 18.47
N HIS A 81 8.65 -0.20 17.49
CA HIS A 81 8.10 -1.47 16.99
C HIS A 81 9.03 -2.20 16.01
N GLY A 82 10.14 -1.61 15.65
CA GLY A 82 11.14 -2.12 14.69
C GLY A 82 11.96 -0.98 14.13
N LYS A 83 12.68 -1.24 13.04
CA LYS A 83 13.53 -0.27 12.35
C LYS A 83 13.02 -0.06 10.93
N MET A 84 12.80 1.18 10.52
CA MET A 84 12.51 1.49 9.13
C MET A 84 13.76 1.27 8.30
N TYR A 85 13.64 0.50 7.21
CA TYR A 85 14.74 0.32 6.27
C TYR A 85 14.86 1.55 5.35
N ALA A 86 16.09 1.97 5.07
CA ALA A 86 16.35 3.24 4.37
C ALA A 86 15.89 3.25 2.90
N ASP A 87 15.99 2.10 2.20
CA ASP A 87 15.56 2.01 0.81
C ASP A 87 14.03 1.94 0.70
N ALA A 88 13.46 2.62 -0.29
CA ALA A 88 12.05 2.48 -0.61
C ALA A 88 11.73 1.04 -1.04
N TYR A 89 10.63 0.50 -0.50
CA TYR A 89 10.16 -0.81 -0.91
C TYR A 89 9.58 -0.79 -2.32
N SER A 90 8.75 0.18 -2.61
CA SER A 90 8.17 0.47 -3.93
C SER A 90 7.52 1.85 -3.93
N VAL A 91 7.20 2.33 -5.12
CA VAL A 91 6.32 3.49 -5.31
C VAL A 91 4.90 2.99 -5.57
N SER A 92 3.91 3.63 -4.97
CA SER A 92 2.49 3.33 -5.14
C SER A 92 1.82 4.49 -5.87
N PRO A 93 1.59 4.39 -7.19
CA PRO A 93 0.76 5.36 -7.90
C PRO A 93 -0.59 5.48 -7.21
N ALA A 94 -0.99 6.70 -6.91
CA ALA A 94 -2.22 7.02 -6.20
C ALA A 94 -2.78 8.36 -6.65
N ALA A 95 -4.09 8.52 -6.61
CA ALA A 95 -4.74 9.78 -6.89
C ALA A 95 -6.10 9.88 -6.16
N VAL A 96 -6.58 11.10 -6.00
CA VAL A 96 -7.99 11.33 -5.71
C VAL A 96 -8.76 11.25 -7.02
N PHE A 97 -9.66 10.27 -7.10
CA PHE A 97 -10.53 10.03 -8.24
C PHE A 97 -11.93 10.55 -7.98
N VAL A 98 -12.58 10.98 -9.06
CA VAL A 98 -13.99 11.35 -9.12
C VAL A 98 -14.65 10.69 -10.33
N PRO A 99 -16.00 10.49 -10.32
CA PRO A 99 -16.73 9.98 -11.47
C PRO A 99 -16.51 10.83 -12.74
N PRO A 100 -16.64 10.26 -13.94
CA PRO A 100 -16.46 10.98 -15.21
C PRO A 100 -17.36 12.21 -15.33
N GLU A 101 -18.59 12.12 -14.86
CA GLU A 101 -19.61 13.16 -14.88
C GLU A 101 -19.49 14.22 -13.77
N SER A 102 -18.62 14.00 -12.78
CA SER A 102 -18.44 14.93 -11.65
C SER A 102 -18.09 16.34 -12.11
N PRO A 103 -18.62 17.40 -11.48
CA PRO A 103 -18.23 18.78 -11.76
C PRO A 103 -16.81 19.12 -11.27
N ILE A 104 -16.24 18.32 -10.37
CA ILE A 104 -14.90 18.52 -9.78
C ILE A 104 -13.85 18.31 -10.86
N ARG A 105 -13.04 19.35 -11.17
CA ARG A 105 -12.04 19.34 -12.26
C ARG A 105 -10.61 19.53 -11.76
N ARG A 106 -10.42 20.26 -10.67
CA ARG A 106 -9.14 20.67 -10.13
C ARG A 106 -9.13 20.52 -8.59
N PRO A 107 -7.95 20.53 -7.96
CA PRO A 107 -7.83 20.32 -6.51
C PRO A 107 -8.70 21.24 -5.65
N GLU A 108 -8.84 22.51 -6.06
CA GLU A 108 -9.61 23.50 -5.32
C GLU A 108 -11.11 23.20 -5.26
N ASP A 109 -11.61 22.46 -6.25
CA ASP A 109 -13.02 22.03 -6.31
C ASP A 109 -13.33 20.95 -5.25
N LEU A 110 -12.30 20.36 -4.62
CA LEU A 110 -12.44 19.41 -3.51
C LEU A 110 -12.69 20.08 -2.16
N ARG A 111 -12.78 21.41 -2.10
CA ARG A 111 -13.11 22.16 -0.90
C ARG A 111 -14.40 21.67 -0.25
N GLY A 112 -14.28 21.13 0.97
CA GLY A 112 -15.42 20.62 1.73
C GLY A 112 -16.07 19.33 1.19
N VAL A 113 -15.54 18.77 0.08
CA VAL A 113 -16.02 17.50 -0.49
C VAL A 113 -15.48 16.33 0.35
N PRO A 114 -16.35 15.40 0.80
CA PRO A 114 -15.88 14.20 1.50
C PRO A 114 -15.06 13.32 0.57
N ILE A 115 -13.79 13.08 0.91
CA ILE A 115 -12.87 12.19 0.18
C ILE A 115 -12.72 10.90 0.98
N SER A 116 -13.10 9.77 0.39
CA SER A 116 -12.93 8.48 1.05
C SER A 116 -11.45 8.06 1.05
N VAL A 117 -10.91 7.80 2.24
CA VAL A 117 -9.51 7.39 2.49
C VAL A 117 -9.47 6.27 3.52
N GLY A 118 -8.36 5.52 3.57
CA GLY A 118 -8.12 4.54 4.64
C GLY A 118 -7.52 5.22 5.86
N HIS A 119 -8.03 4.93 7.05
CA HIS A 119 -7.50 5.48 8.30
C HIS A 119 -6.03 5.10 8.51
N GLN A 120 -5.20 6.07 8.88
CA GLN A 120 -3.75 5.90 9.13
C GLN A 120 -3.00 5.15 8.01
N SER A 121 -3.40 5.36 6.77
CA SER A 121 -2.84 4.73 5.58
C SER A 121 -2.14 5.75 4.66
N GLY A 122 -1.48 5.25 3.61
CA GLY A 122 -0.90 6.10 2.56
C GLY A 122 -1.92 7.06 1.99
N SER A 123 -3.13 6.60 1.68
CA SER A 123 -4.20 7.45 1.15
C SER A 123 -4.67 8.55 2.11
N HIS A 124 -4.57 8.34 3.42
CA HIS A 124 -4.87 9.38 4.41
C HIS A 124 -3.87 10.54 4.29
N TYR A 125 -2.61 10.21 4.52
CA TYR A 125 -1.56 11.23 4.66
C TYR A 125 -1.19 11.87 3.32
N SER A 126 -1.11 11.08 2.24
CA SER A 126 -0.80 11.62 0.91
C SER A 126 -1.90 12.55 0.38
N THR A 127 -3.17 12.26 0.70
CA THR A 127 -4.27 13.14 0.31
C THR A 127 -4.19 14.49 1.03
N ILE A 128 -3.88 14.51 2.33
CA ILE A 128 -3.67 15.76 3.06
C ILE A 128 -2.48 16.51 2.46
N GLN A 129 -1.32 15.86 2.35
CA GLN A 129 -0.09 16.47 1.85
C GLN A 129 -0.24 17.08 0.45
N ALA A 130 -0.98 16.41 -0.43
CA ALA A 130 -1.22 16.92 -1.77
C ALA A 130 -2.20 18.09 -1.77
N LEU A 131 -3.29 18.02 -1.00
CA LEU A 131 -4.33 19.04 -1.00
C LEU A 131 -3.96 20.30 -0.21
N GLU A 132 -3.14 20.21 0.82
CA GLU A 132 -2.72 21.39 1.60
C GLU A 132 -1.94 22.44 0.78
N GLN A 133 -1.48 22.06 -0.43
CA GLN A 133 -0.88 22.98 -1.39
C GLN A 133 -1.92 23.87 -2.09
N TYR A 134 -3.20 23.50 -2.04
CA TYR A 134 -4.30 24.16 -2.74
C TYR A 134 -5.42 24.63 -1.79
N LEU A 135 -5.55 23.98 -0.64
CA LEU A 135 -6.64 24.21 0.29
C LEU A 135 -6.13 24.37 1.73
N PRO A 136 -6.73 25.27 2.52
CA PRO A 136 -6.52 25.25 3.97
C PRO A 136 -6.92 23.89 4.55
N LEU A 137 -6.20 23.41 5.56
CA LEU A 137 -6.45 22.11 6.19
C LEU A 137 -7.90 21.96 6.70
N ALA A 138 -8.51 23.05 7.18
CA ALA A 138 -9.89 23.06 7.65
C ALA A 138 -10.93 22.74 6.56
N ASP A 139 -10.57 22.96 5.29
CA ASP A 139 -11.41 22.73 4.12
C ASP A 139 -11.23 21.33 3.51
N ILE A 140 -10.20 20.58 3.95
CA ILE A 140 -9.97 19.20 3.53
C ILE A 140 -10.86 18.28 4.37
N LYS A 141 -11.86 17.67 3.73
CA LYS A 141 -12.80 16.75 4.40
C LYS A 141 -12.47 15.30 4.02
N LEU A 142 -12.04 14.51 5.00
CA LEU A 142 -11.76 13.10 4.82
C LEU A 142 -12.87 12.24 5.42
N SER A 143 -13.24 11.17 4.72
CA SER A 143 -14.16 10.14 5.20
C SER A 143 -13.40 8.84 5.38
N PHE A 144 -13.52 8.23 6.56
CA PHE A 144 -12.88 6.95 6.92
C PHE A 144 -13.88 5.79 6.97
N ALA A 145 -15.10 6.02 6.53
CA ALA A 145 -16.19 5.03 6.65
C ALA A 145 -15.94 3.73 5.85
N ASP A 146 -15.00 3.76 4.91
CA ASP A 146 -14.82 2.71 3.90
C ASP A 146 -13.48 1.97 4.03
N GLY A 147 -12.91 1.92 5.19
CA GLY A 147 -11.63 1.32 5.65
C GLY A 147 -10.72 0.62 4.64
N ILE A 148 -11.23 -0.32 3.83
CA ILE A 148 -10.45 -1.10 2.87
C ILE A 148 -10.49 -0.52 1.44
N LEU A 149 -9.42 -0.78 0.70
CA LEU A 149 -9.19 -0.23 -0.65
C LEU A 149 -10.32 -0.59 -1.64
N PHE A 150 -10.74 -1.85 -1.68
CA PHE A 150 -11.75 -2.32 -2.63
C PHE A 150 -13.15 -1.82 -2.30
N SER A 151 -13.49 -1.68 -1.02
CA SER A 151 -14.79 -1.07 -0.64
C SER A 151 -14.89 0.40 -1.09
N ARG A 152 -13.78 1.15 -1.02
CA ARG A 152 -13.73 2.51 -1.56
C ARG A 152 -13.89 2.55 -3.07
N LEU A 153 -13.27 1.59 -3.78
CA LEU A 153 -13.42 1.42 -5.22
C LEU A 153 -14.89 1.20 -5.59
N GLU A 154 -15.53 0.21 -4.98
CA GLU A 154 -16.94 -0.13 -5.21
C GLU A 154 -17.85 1.09 -4.96
N LYS A 155 -17.69 1.77 -3.82
CA LYS A 155 -18.51 2.93 -3.49
C LYS A 155 -18.32 4.10 -4.45
N LEU A 156 -17.12 4.30 -4.97
CA LEU A 156 -16.89 5.33 -5.99
C LEU A 156 -17.53 4.95 -7.32
N ILE A 157 -17.44 3.68 -7.74
CA ILE A 157 -18.09 3.14 -8.96
C ILE A 157 -19.61 3.27 -8.83
N ASP A 158 -20.15 2.92 -7.68
CA ASP A 158 -21.59 3.01 -7.38
C ASP A 158 -22.10 4.45 -7.12
N ARG A 159 -21.24 5.47 -7.21
CA ARG A 159 -21.60 6.88 -6.91
C ARG A 159 -22.05 7.12 -5.46
N LYS A 160 -21.69 6.21 -4.55
CA LYS A 160 -22.03 6.35 -3.10
C LYS A 160 -21.11 7.35 -2.38
N VAL A 161 -19.95 7.66 -2.99
CA VAL A 161 -19.03 8.70 -2.53
C VAL A 161 -18.65 9.62 -3.69
N PRO A 162 -18.52 10.94 -3.47
CA PRO A 162 -18.20 11.89 -4.53
C PRO A 162 -16.73 11.82 -4.99
N ALA A 163 -15.82 11.41 -4.09
CA ALA A 163 -14.39 11.31 -4.34
C ALA A 163 -13.76 10.24 -3.45
N ALA A 164 -12.71 9.59 -3.96
CA ALA A 164 -11.94 8.60 -3.21
C ALA A 164 -10.46 8.62 -3.59
N SER A 165 -9.58 8.47 -2.60
CA SER A 165 -8.16 8.24 -2.84
C SER A 165 -7.92 6.75 -3.03
N LEU A 166 -7.46 6.38 -4.23
CA LEU A 166 -7.22 5.01 -4.65
C LEU A 166 -5.83 4.85 -5.26
N PHE A 167 -5.26 3.66 -5.10
CA PHE A 167 -3.88 3.36 -5.47
C PHE A 167 -3.74 1.92 -5.98
N SER A 168 -2.59 1.59 -6.56
CA SER A 168 -2.27 0.24 -7.07
C SER A 168 -3.26 -0.23 -8.15
N GLY A 169 -3.75 -1.48 -8.11
CA GLY A 169 -4.69 -2.03 -9.10
C GLY A 169 -5.94 -1.16 -9.32
N PRO A 170 -6.67 -0.75 -8.27
CA PRO A 170 -7.80 0.18 -8.38
C PRO A 170 -7.51 1.50 -9.10
N TYR A 171 -6.30 2.04 -8.98
CA TYR A 171 -5.89 3.25 -9.70
C TYR A 171 -5.99 3.05 -11.22
N TYR A 172 -5.35 2.02 -11.75
CA TYR A 172 -5.35 1.72 -13.19
C TYR A 172 -6.73 1.28 -13.69
N PHE A 173 -7.48 0.55 -12.86
CA PHE A 173 -8.83 0.11 -13.20
C PHE A 173 -9.78 1.31 -13.38
N LEU A 174 -9.71 2.30 -12.50
CA LEU A 174 -10.50 3.52 -12.64
C LEU A 174 -10.12 4.35 -13.86
N GLU A 175 -8.84 4.41 -14.23
CA GLU A 175 -8.41 5.05 -15.47
C GLU A 175 -9.07 4.40 -16.69
N GLN A 176 -9.11 3.06 -16.74
CA GLN A 176 -9.76 2.32 -17.83
C GLN A 176 -11.28 2.56 -17.88
N LEU A 177 -11.93 2.76 -16.73
CA LEU A 177 -13.35 3.10 -16.63
C LEU A 177 -13.64 4.59 -16.90
N GLY A 178 -12.64 5.41 -17.22
CA GLY A 178 -12.80 6.83 -17.53
C GLY A 178 -13.01 7.73 -16.31
N PHE A 179 -12.76 7.23 -15.09
CA PHE A 179 -12.74 8.08 -13.91
C PHE A 179 -11.58 9.07 -13.97
N ARG A 180 -11.80 10.28 -13.43
CA ARG A 180 -10.81 11.34 -13.54
C ARG A 180 -9.98 11.47 -12.28
N LYS A 181 -8.67 11.59 -12.50
CA LYS A 181 -7.73 12.01 -11.45
C LYS A 181 -7.81 13.52 -11.28
N VAL A 182 -8.10 13.96 -10.06
CA VAL A 182 -8.15 15.38 -9.70
C VAL A 182 -6.79 15.87 -9.21
N ILE A 183 -6.13 15.03 -8.39
CA ILE A 183 -4.80 15.33 -7.87
C ILE A 183 -4.02 14.02 -7.67
N ASP A 184 -2.72 14.08 -8.03
CA ASP A 184 -1.79 12.98 -7.75
C ASP A 184 -1.49 12.92 -6.25
N THR A 185 -1.57 11.72 -5.68
CA THR A 185 -1.27 11.44 -4.28
C THR A 185 -0.32 10.26 -4.15
N THR A 186 0.52 10.03 -5.17
CA THR A 186 1.53 8.96 -5.21
C THR A 186 2.40 8.99 -3.96
N PHE A 187 2.66 7.82 -3.39
CA PHE A 187 3.44 7.69 -2.17
C PHE A 187 4.39 6.50 -2.19
N MET A 188 5.37 6.53 -1.30
CA MET A 188 6.32 5.45 -1.14
C MET A 188 5.81 4.40 -0.14
N MET A 189 6.13 3.14 -0.44
CA MET A 189 6.09 2.04 0.48
C MET A 189 7.47 1.87 1.12
N ALA A 190 7.50 1.50 2.39
CA ALA A 190 8.73 1.23 3.12
C ALA A 190 8.68 -0.15 3.79
N ALA A 191 9.83 -0.72 4.04
CA ALA A 191 9.96 -1.93 4.82
C ALA A 191 10.26 -1.61 6.29
N MET A 192 9.65 -2.41 7.17
CA MET A 192 9.95 -2.48 8.59
C MET A 192 10.79 -3.73 8.84
N LEU A 193 11.92 -3.57 9.49
CA LEU A 193 12.71 -4.67 10.02
C LEU A 193 12.35 -4.87 11.49
N ASN A 194 11.90 -6.07 11.83
CA ASN A 194 11.49 -6.45 13.18
C ASN A 194 12.40 -7.55 13.72
N ASN A 195 12.45 -7.67 15.04
CA ASN A 195 13.16 -8.76 15.73
C ASN A 195 14.66 -8.84 15.42
N ASP A 196 15.30 -7.69 15.17
CA ASP A 196 16.74 -7.54 14.91
C ASP A 196 17.31 -8.66 14.01
N PRO A 197 16.86 -8.77 12.74
CA PRO A 197 17.32 -9.80 11.84
C PRO A 197 18.83 -9.69 11.56
N ASP A 198 19.47 -10.80 11.23
CA ASP A 198 20.85 -10.81 10.79
C ASP A 198 21.03 -9.84 9.60
N PRO A 199 21.94 -8.86 9.68
CA PRO A 199 22.20 -7.93 8.59
C PRO A 199 22.56 -8.58 7.25
N GLU A 200 23.22 -9.75 7.28
CA GLU A 200 23.54 -10.48 6.05
C GLU A 200 22.29 -11.09 5.40
N ASP A 201 21.36 -11.60 6.19
CA ASP A 201 20.08 -12.10 5.68
C ASP A 201 19.21 -10.97 5.12
N VAL A 202 19.20 -9.78 5.75
CA VAL A 202 18.59 -8.59 5.20
C VAL A 202 19.20 -8.23 3.83
N LYS A 203 20.53 -8.25 3.71
CA LYS A 203 21.20 -7.98 2.42
C LYS A 203 20.84 -9.01 1.35
N LYS A 204 20.79 -10.31 1.70
CA LYS A 204 20.35 -11.38 0.79
C LYS A 204 18.91 -11.15 0.31
N TYR A 205 17.99 -10.84 1.24
CA TYR A 205 16.60 -10.52 0.92
C TYR A 205 16.51 -9.38 -0.10
N TYR A 206 17.20 -8.27 0.13
CA TYR A 206 17.16 -7.13 -0.78
C TYR A 206 17.85 -7.38 -2.12
N ARG A 207 18.93 -8.21 -2.17
CA ARG A 207 19.51 -8.62 -3.44
C ARG A 207 18.54 -9.45 -4.27
N ALA A 208 17.87 -10.41 -3.65
CA ALA A 208 16.82 -11.22 -4.31
C ALA A 208 15.69 -10.34 -4.87
N ARG A 209 15.19 -9.40 -4.07
CA ARG A 209 14.15 -8.45 -4.50
C ARG A 209 14.58 -7.56 -5.66
N ARG A 210 15.83 -7.06 -5.64
CA ARG A 210 16.35 -6.26 -6.76
C ARG A 210 16.47 -7.06 -8.07
N LYS A 211 16.79 -8.36 -8.00
CA LYS A 211 16.76 -9.24 -9.18
C LYS A 211 15.32 -9.37 -9.71
N ALA A 212 14.37 -9.64 -8.83
CA ALA A 212 12.95 -9.72 -9.19
C ALA A 212 12.42 -8.41 -9.79
N GLN A 213 12.76 -7.27 -9.18
CA GLN A 213 12.37 -5.97 -9.73
C GLN A 213 12.91 -5.76 -11.15
N ARG A 214 14.16 -6.14 -11.40
CA ARG A 214 14.75 -6.05 -12.75
C ARG A 214 13.99 -6.89 -13.77
N ASP A 215 13.58 -8.11 -13.40
CA ASP A 215 12.80 -8.97 -14.29
C ASP A 215 11.41 -8.38 -14.56
N ILE A 216 10.76 -7.83 -13.52
CA ILE A 216 9.46 -7.16 -13.63
C ILE A 216 9.57 -5.94 -14.56
N ASP A 217 10.61 -5.12 -14.41
CA ASP A 217 10.80 -3.91 -15.22
C ASP A 217 11.08 -4.25 -16.70
N LEU A 218 11.79 -5.36 -16.96
CA LEU A 218 12.12 -5.79 -18.31
C LEU A 218 10.96 -6.48 -19.03
N ARG A 219 10.18 -7.28 -18.32
CA ARG A 219 9.14 -8.15 -18.90
C ARG A 219 7.93 -8.28 -17.98
N PRO A 220 7.19 -7.18 -17.68
CA PRO A 220 6.06 -7.20 -16.74
C PRO A 220 4.95 -8.15 -17.16
N GLU A 221 4.76 -8.36 -18.46
CA GLU A 221 3.73 -9.24 -19.01
C GLU A 221 3.91 -10.71 -18.60
N LEU A 222 5.12 -11.14 -18.25
CA LEU A 222 5.41 -12.52 -17.83
C LEU A 222 4.96 -12.81 -16.39
N HIS A 223 4.55 -11.81 -15.63
CA HIS A 223 4.26 -11.91 -14.20
C HIS A 223 2.80 -11.65 -13.85
N THR A 224 1.93 -11.49 -14.86
CA THR A 224 0.49 -11.21 -14.66
C THR A 224 -0.27 -12.35 -14.00
N HIS A 225 0.22 -13.59 -14.13
CA HIS A 225 -0.37 -14.77 -13.50
C HIS A 225 -0.42 -14.74 -11.98
N HIS A 226 0.43 -13.92 -11.35
CA HIS A 226 0.38 -13.72 -9.89
C HIS A 226 -0.87 -12.94 -9.42
N TYR A 227 -1.64 -12.36 -10.33
CA TYR A 227 -2.88 -11.62 -10.03
C TYR A 227 -4.14 -12.36 -10.49
N GLN A 228 -4.02 -13.59 -10.94
CA GLN A 228 -5.13 -14.46 -11.35
C GLN A 228 -5.53 -15.46 -10.20
#